data_7da009906e92efa9a250c3442d254a7f
#
_entry.id   7da009906e92efa9a250c3442d254a7f
#
_cell.length_a   1.000
_cell.length_b   1.000
_cell.length_c   1.000
_cell.angle_alpha   90.00
_cell.angle_beta   90.00
_cell.angle_gamma   90.00
#
_symmetry.space_group_name_H-M   'P 1'
#
loop_
_entity.id
_entity.type
_entity.pdbx_description
1 polymer ?
#
loop_
_entity_poly.entity_id
_entity_poly.type
_entity_poly.pdbx_seq_one_letter_code
_entity_poly.pdbx_strand_id
1 'polypeptide(L)'
;LSAGLGVHRSIAYRILRTLEDHRFVLRDAAGLIRLGPKIALLAHGVSSSLQQAARPELTGVANELGATAFVAVLDYDSVLTLLSAEPDRAHAAIAQRPGTRHPIGLGAPSHAIESILTPTERAAFPEGTVPSRKPLDAGYAISQDEVIPGLTSIAVPLRLTGEPGEKPVKEAGD
;
A
#
# COMPACT_ATOMS: atom_id res chain seq x y z
N LEU A 1 23.65 -3.09 -11.72
CA LEU A 1 22.72 -1.94 -11.63
C LEU A 1 22.27 -1.47 -13.03
N SER A 2 23.20 -1.08 -13.94
CA SER A 2 22.86 -0.61 -15.30
C SER A 2 22.09 -1.64 -16.12
N ALA A 3 22.46 -2.91 -16.06
CA ALA A 3 21.76 -3.99 -16.76
C ALA A 3 20.33 -4.20 -16.22
N GLY A 4 20.12 -4.09 -14.90
CA GLY A 4 18.78 -4.21 -14.31
C GLY A 4 17.86 -3.00 -14.54
N LEU A 5 18.43 -1.83 -14.90
CA LEU A 5 17.69 -0.61 -15.20
C LEU A 5 17.51 -0.36 -16.71
N GLY A 6 18.10 -1.18 -17.57
CA GLY A 6 18.04 -0.99 -19.01
C GLY A 6 18.66 0.33 -19.52
N VAL A 7 19.53 0.98 -18.72
CA VAL A 7 20.15 2.27 -19.07
C VAL A 7 21.64 2.14 -19.27
N HIS A 8 22.24 3.07 -20.06
CA HIS A 8 23.69 3.11 -20.26
C HIS A 8 24.40 3.33 -18.91
N ARG A 9 25.60 2.71 -18.78
CA ARG A 9 26.39 2.74 -17.54
C ARG A 9 26.65 4.15 -17.00
N SER A 10 26.93 5.11 -17.88
CA SER A 10 27.15 6.51 -17.49
C SER A 10 25.92 7.19 -16.88
N ILE A 11 24.73 6.85 -17.39
CA ILE A 11 23.46 7.36 -16.86
C ILE A 11 23.19 6.76 -15.46
N ALA A 12 23.39 5.44 -15.32
CA ALA A 12 23.25 4.77 -14.03
C ALA A 12 24.19 5.37 -12.96
N TYR A 13 25.45 5.68 -13.34
CA TYR A 13 26.41 6.31 -12.44
C TYR A 13 26.00 7.73 -12.04
N ARG A 14 25.47 8.54 -12.96
CA ARG A 14 24.99 9.90 -12.66
C ARG A 14 23.83 9.85 -11.68
N ILE A 15 22.83 9.00 -11.93
CA ILE A 15 21.70 8.81 -11.02
C ILE A 15 22.20 8.38 -9.64
N LEU A 16 23.09 7.39 -9.59
CA LEU A 16 23.62 6.89 -8.32
C LEU A 16 24.35 7.99 -7.54
N ARG A 17 25.19 8.78 -8.21
CA ARG A 17 25.90 9.90 -7.59
C ARG A 17 24.95 10.95 -7.03
N THR A 18 23.90 11.32 -7.77
CA THR A 18 22.86 12.23 -7.28
C THR A 18 22.20 11.67 -6.02
N LEU A 19 21.86 10.39 -6.00
CA LEU A 19 21.26 9.75 -4.82
C LEU A 19 22.23 9.70 -3.63
N GLU A 20 23.53 9.48 -3.87
CA GLU A 20 24.60 9.54 -2.84
C GLU A 20 24.76 10.97 -2.29
N ASP A 21 24.84 11.98 -3.16
CA ASP A 21 24.98 13.40 -2.79
C ASP A 21 23.81 13.87 -1.92
N HIS A 22 22.61 13.36 -2.22
CA HIS A 22 21.40 13.62 -1.43
C HIS A 22 21.18 12.68 -0.24
N ARG A 23 22.10 11.77 0.07
CA ARG A 23 22.01 10.82 1.18
C ARG A 23 20.82 9.85 1.11
N PHE A 24 20.28 9.61 -0.07
CA PHE A 24 19.26 8.56 -0.30
C PHE A 24 19.89 7.18 -0.33
N VAL A 25 21.11 7.08 -0.80
CA VAL A 25 21.92 5.87 -0.72
C VAL A 25 23.29 6.20 -0.16
N LEU A 26 23.95 5.20 0.39
CA LEU A 26 25.32 5.26 0.89
C LEU A 26 26.12 4.13 0.27
N ARG A 27 27.42 4.37 0.07
CA ARG A 27 28.37 3.33 -0.33
C ARG A 27 29.14 2.88 0.90
N ASP A 28 29.16 1.58 1.17
CA ASP A 28 29.96 1.05 2.25
C ASP A 28 31.44 0.86 1.83
N ALA A 29 32.28 0.45 2.77
CA ALA A 29 33.71 0.24 2.54
C ALA A 29 34.03 -0.84 1.47
N ALA A 30 33.09 -1.77 1.23
CA ALA A 30 33.19 -2.79 0.19
C ALA A 30 32.64 -2.28 -1.18
N GLY A 31 32.20 -1.02 -1.27
CA GLY A 31 31.62 -0.43 -2.48
C GLY A 31 30.17 -0.83 -2.75
N LEU A 32 29.52 -1.54 -1.82
CA LEU A 32 28.10 -1.90 -1.92
C LEU A 32 27.21 -0.69 -1.61
N ILE A 33 26.12 -0.59 -2.37
CA ILE A 33 25.11 0.47 -2.19
C ILE A 33 24.07 0.01 -1.18
N ARG A 34 23.83 0.85 -0.17
CA ARG A 34 22.80 0.67 0.86
C ARG A 34 21.86 1.87 0.89
N LEU A 35 20.66 1.69 1.40
CA LEU A 35 19.74 2.80 1.64
C LEU A 35 20.33 3.77 2.66
N GLY A 36 20.24 5.06 2.36
CA GLY A 36 20.70 6.13 3.23
C GLY A 36 19.64 6.60 4.22
N PRO A 37 20.03 7.34 5.29
CA PRO A 37 19.13 7.75 6.36
C PRO A 37 18.03 8.71 5.88
N LYS A 38 18.23 9.40 4.77
CA LYS A 38 17.23 10.32 4.21
C LYS A 38 15.97 9.61 3.74
N ILE A 39 16.05 8.33 3.39
CA ILE A 39 14.90 7.48 3.09
C ILE A 39 13.97 7.37 4.32
N ALA A 40 14.54 7.17 5.52
CA ALA A 40 13.76 7.08 6.75
C ALA A 40 13.05 8.42 7.07
N LEU A 41 13.72 9.56 6.83
CA LEU A 41 13.12 10.89 7.02
C LEU A 41 11.93 11.12 6.05
N LEU A 42 12.06 10.71 4.79
CA LEU A 42 10.96 10.82 3.83
C LEU A 42 9.82 9.88 4.16
N ALA A 43 10.12 8.64 4.54
CA ALA A 43 9.12 7.67 4.94
C ALA A 43 8.29 8.16 6.15
N HIS A 44 8.91 8.91 7.06
CA HIS A 44 8.20 9.54 8.20
C HIS A 44 7.18 10.60 7.75
N GLY A 45 7.43 11.29 6.63
CA GLY A 45 6.52 12.29 6.07
C GLY A 45 5.38 11.72 5.22
N VAL A 46 5.55 10.50 4.69
CA VAL A 46 4.56 9.88 3.81
C VAL A 46 3.42 9.31 4.63
N SER A 47 2.21 9.89 4.47
CA SER A 47 0.98 9.42 5.16
C SER A 47 1.13 9.29 6.68
N SER A 48 1.99 10.12 7.30
CA SER A 48 2.28 10.04 8.75
C SER A 48 1.01 10.17 9.60
N SER A 49 0.11 11.07 9.22
CA SER A 49 -1.19 11.24 9.90
C SER A 49 -2.07 10.00 9.81
N LEU A 50 -2.17 9.41 8.62
CA LEU A 50 -2.91 8.15 8.43
C LEU A 50 -2.28 7.02 9.23
N GLN A 51 -0.96 6.85 9.18
CA GLN A 51 -0.28 5.80 9.93
C GLN A 51 -0.42 5.95 11.45
N GLN A 52 -0.32 7.19 11.95
CA GLN A 52 -0.51 7.48 13.38
C GLN A 52 -1.95 7.20 13.84
N ALA A 53 -2.94 7.62 13.05
CA ALA A 53 -4.33 7.37 13.36
C ALA A 53 -4.70 5.89 13.25
N ALA A 54 -4.23 5.20 12.20
CA ALA A 54 -4.60 3.82 11.93
C ALA A 54 -3.92 2.80 12.85
N ARG A 55 -2.72 3.08 13.38
CA ARG A 55 -1.97 2.09 14.17
C ARG A 55 -2.74 1.58 15.40
N PRO A 56 -3.30 2.42 16.31
CA PRO A 56 -4.05 1.93 17.45
C PRO A 56 -5.29 1.12 17.04
N GLU A 57 -6.01 1.57 16.02
CA GLU A 57 -7.20 0.91 15.50
C GLU A 57 -6.87 -0.48 14.93
N LEU A 58 -5.82 -0.56 14.11
CA LEU A 58 -5.37 -1.85 13.57
C LEU A 58 -4.95 -2.82 14.66
N THR A 59 -4.26 -2.33 15.70
CA THR A 59 -3.86 -3.17 16.83
C THR A 59 -5.08 -3.70 17.59
N GLY A 60 -6.09 -2.85 17.80
CA GLY A 60 -7.36 -3.24 18.41
C GLY A 60 -8.06 -4.33 17.59
N VAL A 61 -8.25 -4.09 16.30
CA VAL A 61 -8.89 -5.04 15.37
C VAL A 61 -8.11 -6.36 15.28
N ALA A 62 -6.78 -6.30 15.18
CA ALA A 62 -5.95 -7.50 15.11
C ALA A 62 -6.11 -8.37 16.35
N ASN A 63 -6.11 -7.76 17.54
CA ASN A 63 -6.27 -8.48 18.81
C ASN A 63 -7.69 -9.02 19.00
N GLU A 64 -8.71 -8.28 18.60
CA GLU A 64 -10.11 -8.69 18.69
C GLU A 64 -10.42 -9.88 17.78
N LEU A 65 -9.94 -9.84 16.54
CA LEU A 65 -10.18 -10.87 15.54
C LEU A 65 -9.17 -12.03 15.58
N GLY A 66 -8.04 -11.88 16.28
CA GLY A 66 -6.96 -12.85 16.27
C GLY A 66 -6.31 -13.01 14.88
N ALA A 67 -6.36 -11.97 14.05
CA ALA A 67 -5.91 -11.96 12.66
C ALA A 67 -5.06 -10.73 12.35
N THR A 68 -4.21 -10.82 11.32
CA THR A 68 -3.44 -9.64 10.86
C THR A 68 -4.39 -8.58 10.29
N ALA A 69 -4.33 -7.37 10.82
CA ALA A 69 -5.02 -6.20 10.30
C ALA A 69 -4.02 -5.27 9.59
N PHE A 70 -4.42 -4.64 8.48
CA PHE A 70 -3.53 -3.77 7.74
C PHE A 70 -4.27 -2.68 6.95
N VAL A 71 -3.55 -1.61 6.64
CA VAL A 71 -3.99 -0.57 5.69
C VAL A 71 -3.20 -0.76 4.40
N ALA A 72 -3.92 -0.75 3.29
CA ALA A 72 -3.36 -0.76 1.96
C ALA A 72 -3.80 0.48 1.17
N VAL A 73 -2.95 0.95 0.29
CA VAL A 73 -3.17 2.10 -0.58
C VAL A 73 -2.95 1.72 -2.03
N LEU A 74 -3.60 2.43 -2.93
CA LEU A 74 -3.31 2.33 -4.34
C LEU A 74 -2.00 3.05 -4.65
N ASP A 75 -1.08 2.37 -5.33
CA ASP A 75 0.18 2.92 -5.80
C ASP A 75 0.40 2.50 -7.25
N TYR A 76 0.08 3.40 -8.18
CA TYR A 76 0.01 3.16 -9.62
C TYR A 76 -0.97 2.02 -9.97
N ASP A 77 -0.48 0.88 -10.40
CA ASP A 77 -1.21 -0.32 -10.83
C ASP A 77 -1.23 -1.43 -9.77
N SER A 78 -0.80 -1.11 -8.57
CA SER A 78 -0.60 -2.06 -7.49
C SER A 78 -1.25 -1.59 -6.19
N VAL A 79 -1.63 -2.53 -5.38
CA VAL A 79 -2.05 -2.31 -4.00
C VAL A 79 -0.84 -2.52 -3.10
N LEU A 80 -0.47 -1.49 -2.35
CA LEU A 80 0.68 -1.45 -1.46
C LEU A 80 0.22 -1.49 -0.01
N THR A 81 0.71 -2.45 0.77
CA THR A 81 0.52 -2.44 2.22
C THR A 81 1.35 -1.33 2.85
N LEU A 82 0.67 -0.36 3.46
CA LEU A 82 1.28 0.80 4.12
C LEU A 82 1.64 0.52 5.57
N LEU A 83 0.75 -0.16 6.29
CA LEU A 83 0.88 -0.46 7.72
C LEU A 83 0.19 -1.79 8.02
N SER A 84 0.73 -2.56 8.96
CA SER A 84 0.10 -3.77 9.48
C SER A 84 0.28 -3.89 10.98
N ALA A 85 -0.66 -4.60 11.62
CA ALA A 85 -0.59 -5.02 13.01
C ALA A 85 -0.92 -6.53 13.07
N GLU A 86 -0.12 -7.23 13.84
CA GLU A 86 -0.34 -8.65 14.15
C GLU A 86 -0.96 -8.75 15.55
N PRO A 87 -1.81 -9.75 15.81
CA PRO A 87 -2.36 -9.95 17.14
C PRO A 87 -1.26 -10.41 18.13
N ASP A 88 -1.35 -9.96 19.37
CA ASP A 88 -0.37 -10.27 20.42
C ASP A 88 -0.28 -11.79 20.72
N ARG A 89 -1.35 -12.54 20.44
CA ARG A 89 -1.47 -13.98 20.69
C ARG A 89 -1.79 -14.73 19.40
N ALA A 90 -0.95 -14.60 18.38
CA ALA A 90 -1.15 -15.33 17.13
C ALA A 90 -0.63 -16.76 17.20
N HIS A 91 -1.47 -17.71 16.77
CA HIS A 91 -1.03 -19.10 16.51
C HIS A 91 -0.53 -19.25 15.07
N ALA A 92 -0.92 -18.37 14.17
CA ALA A 92 -0.42 -18.25 12.82
C ALA A 92 -0.65 -16.80 12.33
N ALA A 93 0.37 -15.98 12.32
CA ALA A 93 0.31 -14.65 11.69
C ALA A 93 0.69 -14.79 10.23
N ILE A 94 -0.17 -14.34 9.34
CA ILE A 94 0.19 -14.19 7.94
C ILE A 94 0.89 -12.85 7.83
N ALA A 95 2.17 -12.88 7.50
CA ALA A 95 3.01 -11.69 7.45
C ALA A 95 2.66 -10.80 6.26
N GLN A 96 1.57 -10.03 6.38
CA GLN A 96 1.28 -8.91 5.49
C GLN A 96 2.13 -7.73 5.92
N ARG A 97 3.36 -7.67 5.40
CA ARG A 97 4.34 -6.66 5.83
C ARG A 97 4.17 -5.34 5.08
N PRO A 98 4.42 -4.20 5.71
CA PRO A 98 4.54 -2.93 5.01
C PRO A 98 5.53 -3.04 3.84
N GLY A 99 5.14 -2.51 2.67
CA GLY A 99 5.88 -2.64 1.42
C GLY A 99 5.49 -3.84 0.56
N THR A 100 4.68 -4.78 1.06
CA THR A 100 4.12 -5.86 0.24
C THR A 100 3.21 -5.27 -0.84
N ARG A 101 3.37 -5.75 -2.09
CA ARG A 101 2.61 -5.31 -3.25
C ARG A 101 1.95 -6.49 -3.94
N HIS A 102 0.77 -6.25 -4.49
CA HIS A 102 0.13 -7.14 -5.46
C HIS A 102 -0.59 -6.30 -6.53
N PRO A 103 -0.78 -6.84 -7.74
CA PRO A 103 -1.49 -6.14 -8.80
C PRO A 103 -2.91 -5.76 -8.37
N ILE A 104 -3.42 -4.63 -8.91
CA ILE A 104 -4.83 -4.29 -8.79
C ILE A 104 -5.66 -5.36 -9.49
N GLY A 105 -6.87 -5.62 -9.02
CA GLY A 105 -7.75 -6.68 -9.54
C GLY A 105 -7.72 -7.97 -8.72
N LEU A 106 -6.79 -8.11 -7.77
CA LEU A 106 -6.64 -9.29 -6.93
C LEU A 106 -6.74 -8.97 -5.45
N GLY A 107 -7.50 -9.77 -4.73
CA GLY A 107 -7.64 -9.70 -3.29
C GLY A 107 -8.62 -8.65 -2.77
N ALA A 108 -9.17 -8.86 -1.58
CA ALA A 108 -10.16 -7.99 -0.99
C ALA A 108 -9.74 -6.52 -0.91
N PRO A 109 -8.48 -6.16 -0.57
CA PRO A 109 -8.04 -4.77 -0.58
C PRO A 109 -8.17 -4.10 -1.94
N SER A 110 -7.83 -4.82 -3.02
CA SER A 110 -7.99 -4.34 -4.39
C SER A 110 -9.47 -4.11 -4.71
N HIS A 111 -10.32 -5.08 -4.44
CA HIS A 111 -11.75 -4.98 -4.69
C HIS A 111 -12.41 -3.82 -3.91
N ALA A 112 -11.98 -3.58 -2.67
CA ALA A 112 -12.43 -2.46 -1.87
C ALA A 112 -12.01 -1.11 -2.49
N ILE A 113 -10.73 -0.96 -2.88
CA ILE A 113 -10.24 0.24 -3.55
C ILE A 113 -10.99 0.47 -4.87
N GLU A 114 -11.11 -0.55 -5.71
CA GLU A 114 -11.80 -0.47 -6.99
C GLU A 114 -13.25 -0.01 -6.87
N SER A 115 -13.92 -0.39 -5.78
CA SER A 115 -15.33 -0.04 -5.53
C SER A 115 -15.55 1.47 -5.38
N ILE A 116 -14.53 2.22 -4.96
CA ILE A 116 -14.59 3.66 -4.70
C ILE A 116 -13.83 4.50 -5.74
N LEU A 117 -13.17 3.90 -6.72
CA LEU A 117 -12.50 4.65 -7.79
C LEU A 117 -13.49 5.47 -8.59
N THR A 118 -13.20 6.76 -8.75
CA THR A 118 -13.94 7.64 -9.65
C THR A 118 -13.70 7.25 -11.11
N PRO A 119 -14.56 7.66 -12.06
CA PRO A 119 -14.32 7.43 -13.49
C PRO A 119 -12.97 7.98 -13.96
N THR A 120 -12.53 9.13 -13.43
CA THR A 120 -11.24 9.76 -13.78
C THR A 120 -10.06 8.93 -13.28
N GLU A 121 -10.11 8.48 -12.00
CA GLU A 121 -9.07 7.61 -11.44
C GLU A 121 -8.99 6.28 -12.21
N ARG A 122 -10.12 5.70 -12.56
CA ARG A 122 -10.19 4.46 -13.33
C ARG A 122 -9.62 4.63 -14.75
N ALA A 123 -9.87 5.76 -15.40
CA ALA A 123 -9.34 6.06 -16.73
C ALA A 123 -7.81 6.26 -16.76
N ALA A 124 -7.17 6.45 -15.62
CA ALA A 124 -5.70 6.52 -15.52
C ALA A 124 -5.01 5.16 -15.67
N PHE A 125 -5.76 4.06 -15.56
CA PHE A 125 -5.23 2.71 -15.78
C PHE A 125 -5.29 2.31 -17.25
N PRO A 126 -4.36 1.46 -17.73
CA PRO A 126 -4.47 0.86 -19.04
C PRO A 126 -5.80 0.10 -19.19
N GLU A 127 -6.36 0.13 -20.37
CA GLU A 127 -7.63 -0.56 -20.65
C GLU A 127 -7.54 -2.06 -20.29
N GLY A 128 -8.54 -2.56 -19.56
CA GLY A 128 -8.59 -3.94 -19.09
C GLY A 128 -7.78 -4.24 -17.81
N THR A 129 -7.00 -3.29 -17.29
CA THR A 129 -6.19 -3.50 -16.07
C THR A 129 -7.06 -3.51 -14.81
N VAL A 130 -8.05 -2.62 -14.74
CA VAL A 130 -8.97 -2.54 -13.60
C VAL A 130 -10.29 -3.18 -14.00
N PRO A 131 -10.72 -4.25 -13.34
CA PRO A 131 -12.02 -4.85 -13.58
C PRO A 131 -13.15 -3.84 -13.44
N SER A 132 -14.25 -4.08 -14.13
CA SER A 132 -15.44 -3.22 -13.98
C SER A 132 -15.88 -3.21 -12.51
N ARG A 133 -16.20 -2.01 -12.02
CA ARG A 133 -16.63 -1.80 -10.64
C ARG A 133 -17.75 -2.79 -10.29
N LYS A 134 -17.48 -3.67 -9.33
CA LYS A 134 -18.52 -4.44 -8.64
C LYS A 134 -18.97 -3.61 -7.45
N PRO A 135 -20.28 -3.34 -7.28
CA PRO A 135 -20.80 -2.78 -6.04
C PRO A 135 -20.43 -3.68 -4.87
N LEU A 136 -20.11 -3.09 -3.73
CA LEU A 136 -19.94 -3.83 -2.48
C LEU A 136 -21.30 -3.88 -1.79
N ASP A 137 -22.06 -4.95 -2.00
CA ASP A 137 -23.43 -5.10 -1.49
C ASP A 137 -23.53 -4.94 0.05
N ALA A 138 -22.47 -5.35 0.75
CA ALA A 138 -22.39 -5.26 2.22
C ALA A 138 -21.43 -4.17 2.72
N GLY A 139 -20.92 -3.28 1.84
CA GLY A 139 -19.96 -2.24 2.19
C GLY A 139 -18.52 -2.73 2.40
N TYR A 140 -18.26 -4.01 2.23
CA TYR A 140 -16.92 -4.60 2.32
C TYR A 140 -16.68 -5.62 1.19
N ALA A 141 -15.42 -5.87 0.88
CA ALA A 141 -14.98 -6.88 -0.07
C ALA A 141 -14.46 -8.11 0.67
N ILE A 142 -14.69 -9.29 0.11
CA ILE A 142 -14.10 -10.56 0.55
C ILE A 142 -13.36 -11.18 -0.63
N SER A 143 -12.20 -11.77 -0.37
CA SER A 143 -11.50 -12.65 -1.31
C SER A 143 -11.00 -13.89 -0.58
N GLN A 144 -10.97 -15.00 -1.29
CA GLN A 144 -10.44 -16.27 -0.80
C GLN A 144 -9.51 -16.85 -1.86
N ASP A 145 -8.33 -17.30 -1.45
CA ASP A 145 -7.34 -17.95 -2.32
C ASP A 145 -6.80 -17.09 -3.49
N GLU A 146 -7.13 -15.80 -3.54
CA GLU A 146 -6.76 -14.95 -4.69
C GLU A 146 -5.30 -14.51 -4.69
N VAL A 147 -4.75 -14.13 -3.52
CA VAL A 147 -3.38 -13.64 -3.39
C VAL A 147 -2.48 -14.70 -2.75
N ILE A 148 -2.98 -15.32 -1.70
CA ILE A 148 -2.26 -16.38 -0.95
C ILE A 148 -3.21 -17.57 -0.82
N PRO A 149 -2.84 -18.76 -1.34
CA PRO A 149 -3.65 -19.96 -1.18
C PRO A 149 -3.94 -20.28 0.29
N GLY A 150 -5.16 -20.65 0.61
CA GLY A 150 -5.62 -20.94 1.97
C GLY A 150 -5.99 -19.70 2.78
N LEU A 151 -5.89 -18.49 2.21
CA LEU A 151 -6.18 -17.26 2.91
C LEU A 151 -7.51 -16.64 2.46
N THR A 152 -8.31 -16.26 3.44
CA THR A 152 -9.46 -15.36 3.25
C THR A 152 -9.08 -13.97 3.75
N SER A 153 -9.37 -12.94 2.99
CA SER A 153 -9.23 -11.55 3.41
C SER A 153 -10.54 -10.78 3.27
N ILE A 154 -10.74 -9.81 4.17
CA ILE A 154 -11.87 -8.90 4.20
C ILE A 154 -11.32 -7.48 4.18
N ALA A 155 -11.90 -6.60 3.38
CA ALA A 155 -11.46 -5.22 3.30
C ALA A 155 -12.64 -4.25 3.16
N VAL A 156 -12.53 -3.11 3.84
CA VAL A 156 -13.44 -1.97 3.70
C VAL A 156 -12.71 -0.82 3.00
N PRO A 157 -13.35 -0.10 2.07
CA PRO A 157 -12.74 1.06 1.45
C PRO A 157 -12.76 2.24 2.43
N LEU A 158 -11.67 3.00 2.46
CA LEU A 158 -11.56 4.24 3.23
C LEU A 158 -11.25 5.40 2.27
N ARG A 159 -11.99 6.51 2.40
CA ARG A 159 -11.62 7.78 1.80
C ARG A 159 -11.11 8.71 2.88
N LEU A 160 -9.94 9.29 2.67
CA LEU A 160 -9.43 10.32 3.56
C LEU A 160 -10.16 11.62 3.23
N THR A 161 -10.90 12.15 4.20
CA THR A 161 -11.50 13.49 4.10
C THR A 161 -10.43 14.52 4.41
N GLY A 162 -10.14 15.45 3.48
CA GLY A 162 -9.15 16.51 3.72
C GLY A 162 -8.30 16.90 2.52
N GLU A 163 -8.52 16.34 1.36
CA GLU A 163 -7.97 16.91 0.12
C GLU A 163 -8.76 18.18 -0.26
N PRO A 164 -8.09 19.27 -0.68
CA PRO A 164 -8.78 20.52 -1.03
C PRO A 164 -9.71 20.31 -2.23
N GLY A 165 -11.02 20.26 -1.98
CA GLY A 165 -12.04 20.16 -3.01
C GLY A 165 -13.15 19.13 -2.78
N GLU A 166 -13.07 18.27 -1.80
CA GLU A 166 -14.08 17.23 -1.57
C GLU A 166 -15.05 17.60 -0.45
N LYS A 167 -16.35 17.65 -0.79
CA LYS A 167 -17.41 17.81 0.22
C LYS A 167 -17.50 16.53 1.06
N PRO A 168 -17.72 16.65 2.37
CA PRO A 168 -17.86 15.48 3.23
C PRO A 168 -19.00 14.59 2.73
N VAL A 169 -18.73 13.30 2.61
CA VAL A 169 -19.76 12.29 2.34
C VAL A 169 -20.73 12.35 3.52
N LYS A 170 -22.01 12.65 3.26
CA LYS A 170 -23.05 12.56 4.27
C LYS A 170 -23.12 11.13 4.77
N GLU A 171 -22.93 10.95 6.06
CA GLU A 171 -23.24 9.70 6.74
C GLU A 171 -24.67 9.29 6.37
N ALA A 172 -24.83 8.09 5.85
CA ALA A 172 -26.12 7.46 5.69
C ALA A 172 -26.51 6.95 7.08
N GLY A 173 -27.17 7.81 7.84
CA GLY A 173 -27.67 7.53 9.16
C GLY A 173 -29.00 8.29 9.37
N ASP A 174 -30.03 7.62 9.35
CA ASP A 174 -31.21 7.42 10.21
C ASP A 174 -32.27 6.67 9.43
#